data_fe7422749b5ac56878e473a762b2dc3c
#
_entry.id   fe7422749b5ac56878e473a762b2dc3c
#
_cell.length_a   1.000
_cell.length_b   1.000
_cell.length_c   1.000
_cell.angle_alpha   90.00
_cell.angle_beta   90.00
_cell.angle_gamma   90.00
#
_symmetry.space_group_name_H-M   'P 1'
#
loop_
_entity.id
_entity.type
_entity.pdbx_description
1 polymer ?
#
loop_
_entity_poly.entity_id
_entity_poly.type
_entity_poly.pdbx_seq_one_letter_code
_entity_poly.pdbx_strand_id
1 'polypeptide(L)'
;MNLLRLNTPSPESEEQDEPLRCAICQRRLRADICYLEETGDVPPPRQSWMLCTVCNDAVKEQMALNPVQSPVRLRVAIGIVSTERTPAARRARLGQLTDKTWFKLFFWGAIITMLVQLALIVALAGIIK
;
A
#
# COMPACT_ATOMS: atom_id res chain seq x y z
N MET A 1 31.80 -47.51 29.04
CA MET A 1 31.46 -46.74 27.80
C MET A 1 30.09 -46.18 27.98
N ASN A 2 29.99 -44.92 28.45
CA ASN A 2 28.73 -44.20 28.64
C ASN A 2 28.41 -43.40 27.40
N LEU A 3 27.39 -43.85 26.66
CA LEU A 3 26.79 -43.13 25.54
C LEU A 3 25.93 -42.00 26.09
N LEU A 4 26.45 -40.78 26.03
CA LEU A 4 25.69 -39.56 26.26
C LEU A 4 24.62 -39.45 25.19
N ARG A 5 23.36 -39.72 25.58
CA ARG A 5 22.16 -39.33 24.76
C ARG A 5 22.07 -37.81 24.80
N LEU A 6 22.46 -37.18 23.73
CA LEU A 6 22.08 -35.79 23.42
C LEU A 6 20.59 -35.75 23.21
N ASN A 7 19.90 -35.27 24.23
CA ASN A 7 18.48 -34.95 24.17
C ASN A 7 18.39 -33.65 23.39
N THR A 8 18.17 -33.72 22.08
CA THR A 8 17.79 -32.57 21.27
C THR A 8 16.40 -32.14 21.70
N PRO A 9 16.21 -30.92 22.24
CA PRO A 9 14.87 -30.41 22.46
C PRO A 9 14.20 -30.31 21.10
N SER A 10 13.05 -30.98 20.97
CA SER A 10 12.11 -30.76 19.88
C SER A 10 11.82 -29.25 19.82
N PRO A 11 11.77 -28.65 18.64
CA PRO A 11 11.23 -27.30 18.51
C PRO A 11 9.73 -27.41 18.80
N GLU A 12 9.39 -27.28 20.10
CA GLU A 12 8.04 -26.91 20.48
C GLU A 12 7.73 -25.63 19.73
N SER A 13 6.79 -25.75 18.83
CA SER A 13 6.18 -24.67 18.09
C SER A 13 5.79 -23.60 19.11
N GLU A 14 6.63 -22.59 19.30
CA GLU A 14 6.18 -21.29 19.75
C GLU A 14 5.20 -20.83 18.69
N GLU A 15 3.95 -21.19 18.89
CA GLU A 15 2.80 -20.64 18.21
C GLU A 15 2.82 -19.15 18.51
N GLN A 16 3.66 -18.44 17.73
CA GLN A 16 3.76 -17.01 17.76
C GLN A 16 2.36 -16.53 17.45
N ASP A 17 1.71 -15.97 18.45
CA ASP A 17 0.42 -15.25 18.36
C ASP A 17 0.64 -13.99 17.49
N GLU A 18 1.08 -14.22 16.27
CA GLU A 18 1.30 -13.18 15.30
C GLU A 18 -0.07 -12.66 14.88
N PRO A 19 -0.38 -11.40 15.12
CA PRO A 19 -1.69 -10.87 14.84
C PRO A 19 -2.01 -11.06 13.36
N LEU A 20 -3.09 -11.77 13.06
CA LEU A 20 -3.57 -12.02 11.71
C LEU A 20 -3.64 -10.70 10.94
N ARG A 21 -2.99 -10.67 9.78
CA ARG A 21 -2.90 -9.48 8.92
C ARG A 21 -3.52 -9.75 7.56
N CYS A 22 -4.18 -8.72 7.03
CA CYS A 22 -4.68 -8.77 5.66
C CYS A 22 -3.52 -8.91 4.68
N ALA A 23 -3.59 -9.88 3.77
CA ALA A 23 -2.55 -10.16 2.78
C ALA A 23 -2.28 -8.95 1.84
N ILE A 24 -3.24 -8.06 1.65
CA ILE A 24 -3.13 -6.90 0.76
C ILE A 24 -2.68 -5.64 1.51
N CYS A 25 -3.48 -5.16 2.48
CA CYS A 25 -3.23 -3.87 3.13
C CYS A 25 -2.41 -3.99 4.43
N GLN A 26 -2.09 -5.21 4.85
CA GLN A 26 -1.33 -5.54 6.07
C GLN A 26 -1.94 -5.01 7.38
N ARG A 27 -3.20 -4.57 7.35
CA ARG A 27 -3.92 -4.17 8.54
C ARG A 27 -4.20 -5.40 9.41
N ARG A 28 -4.12 -5.24 10.72
CA ARG A 28 -4.53 -6.28 11.67
C ARG A 28 -6.00 -6.63 11.46
N LEU A 29 -6.28 -7.92 11.33
CA LEU A 29 -7.64 -8.45 11.24
C LEU A 29 -8.15 -8.68 12.65
N ARG A 30 -9.35 -8.21 12.96
CA ARG A 30 -9.97 -8.40 14.27
C ARG A 30 -11.11 -9.41 14.21
N ALA A 31 -12.23 -9.06 13.58
CA ALA A 31 -13.43 -9.90 13.53
C ALA A 31 -13.85 -10.25 12.09
N ASP A 32 -13.62 -9.37 11.15
CA ASP A 32 -14.11 -9.51 9.76
C ASP A 32 -13.03 -10.08 8.86
N ILE A 33 -12.83 -11.39 8.96
CA ILE A 33 -11.84 -12.13 8.16
C ILE A 33 -12.55 -12.79 6.99
N CYS A 34 -12.15 -12.45 5.77
CA CYS A 34 -12.59 -13.10 4.56
C CYS A 34 -11.48 -14.03 4.04
N TYR A 35 -11.79 -15.31 3.93
CA TYR A 35 -10.90 -16.27 3.31
C TYR A 35 -11.25 -16.41 1.83
N LEU A 36 -10.27 -16.23 0.98
CA LEU A 36 -10.36 -16.48 -0.45
C LEU A 36 -9.39 -17.59 -0.81
N GLU A 37 -9.91 -18.64 -1.43
CA GLU A 37 -9.14 -19.78 -1.90
C GLU A 37 -9.34 -19.94 -3.41
N GLU A 38 -8.31 -20.39 -4.10
CA GLU A 38 -8.39 -20.68 -5.53
C GLU A 38 -9.29 -21.89 -5.79
N THR A 39 -10.07 -21.80 -6.84
CA THR A 39 -10.94 -22.89 -7.30
C THR A 39 -10.14 -24.11 -7.74
N GLY A 40 -10.80 -25.29 -7.75
CA GLY A 40 -10.17 -26.56 -8.10
C GLY A 40 -9.52 -26.65 -9.48
N ASP A 41 -9.85 -25.71 -10.37
CA ASP A 41 -9.37 -25.66 -11.76
C ASP A 41 -7.94 -25.09 -11.88
N VAL A 42 -7.39 -24.54 -10.79
CA VAL A 42 -6.02 -23.99 -10.78
C VAL A 42 -5.02 -25.11 -10.49
N PRO A 43 -3.95 -25.25 -11.30
CA PRO A 43 -2.89 -26.22 -11.02
C PRO A 43 -2.17 -25.90 -9.70
N PRO A 44 -1.77 -26.94 -8.94
CA PRO A 44 -1.03 -26.73 -7.69
C PRO A 44 0.33 -26.04 -7.93
N PRO A 45 0.87 -25.26 -6.97
CA PRO A 45 0.32 -25.03 -5.63
C PRO A 45 -0.84 -24.01 -5.61
N ARG A 46 -1.93 -24.37 -4.97
CA ARG A 46 -3.07 -23.47 -4.75
C ARG A 46 -2.73 -22.47 -3.65
N GLN A 47 -3.21 -21.26 -3.80
CA GLN A 47 -3.00 -20.19 -2.85
C GLN A 47 -4.30 -19.83 -2.14
N SER A 48 -4.16 -19.47 -0.87
CA SER A 48 -5.26 -18.95 -0.05
C SER A 48 -4.82 -17.61 0.55
N TRP A 49 -5.77 -16.68 0.67
CA TRP A 49 -5.50 -15.36 1.23
C TRP A 49 -6.50 -14.99 2.30
N MET A 50 -6.00 -14.41 3.37
CA MET A 50 -6.80 -13.77 4.39
C MET A 50 -6.92 -12.29 4.09
N LEU A 51 -8.13 -11.81 3.88
CA LEU A 51 -8.40 -10.43 3.52
C LEU A 51 -9.34 -9.77 4.54
N CYS A 52 -9.21 -8.47 4.72
CA CYS A 52 -10.25 -7.69 5.37
C CYS A 52 -11.41 -7.44 4.40
N THR A 53 -12.60 -7.13 4.91
CA THR A 53 -13.80 -6.87 4.11
C THR A 53 -13.56 -5.86 2.99
N VAL A 54 -12.89 -4.73 3.30
CA VAL A 54 -12.60 -3.67 2.33
C VAL A 54 -11.71 -4.13 1.17
N CYS A 55 -10.73 -5.00 1.43
CA CYS A 55 -9.89 -5.56 0.38
C CYS A 55 -10.61 -6.66 -0.41
N ASN A 56 -11.42 -7.46 0.27
CA ASN A 56 -12.26 -8.48 -0.36
C ASN A 56 -13.25 -7.86 -1.35
N ASP A 57 -13.94 -6.79 -0.96
CA ASP A 57 -14.88 -6.09 -1.83
C ASP A 57 -14.18 -5.46 -3.04
N ALA A 58 -12.99 -4.89 -2.85
CA ALA A 58 -12.20 -4.39 -3.96
C ALA A 58 -11.75 -5.49 -4.94
N VAL A 59 -11.38 -6.68 -4.43
CA VAL A 59 -11.05 -7.83 -5.28
C VAL A 59 -12.28 -8.29 -6.07
N LYS A 60 -13.46 -8.35 -5.44
CA LYS A 60 -14.72 -8.67 -6.11
C LYS A 60 -15.06 -7.66 -7.21
N GLU A 61 -14.89 -6.36 -6.93
CA GLU A 61 -15.09 -5.30 -7.89
C GLU A 61 -14.15 -5.44 -9.11
N GLN A 62 -12.86 -5.69 -8.88
CA GLN A 62 -11.90 -5.95 -9.96
C GLN A 62 -12.25 -7.21 -10.76
N MET A 63 -12.75 -8.24 -10.10
CA MET A 63 -13.24 -9.43 -10.79
C MET A 63 -14.49 -9.15 -11.62
N ALA A 64 -15.37 -8.27 -11.19
CA ALA A 64 -16.56 -7.88 -11.95
C ALA A 64 -16.21 -7.05 -13.20
N LEU A 65 -15.20 -6.18 -13.11
CA LEU A 65 -14.73 -5.36 -14.25
C LEU A 65 -14.05 -6.21 -15.35
N ASN A 66 -13.49 -7.36 -14.99
CA ASN A 66 -12.83 -8.26 -15.96
C ASN A 66 -13.65 -9.55 -16.16
N PRO A 67 -14.52 -9.62 -17.17
CA PRO A 67 -15.38 -10.77 -17.39
C PRO A 67 -14.65 -12.03 -17.90
N VAL A 68 -13.36 -11.95 -18.21
CA VAL A 68 -12.57 -13.08 -18.69
C VAL A 68 -12.51 -14.17 -17.62
N GLN A 69 -13.09 -15.32 -17.91
CA GLN A 69 -13.05 -16.49 -17.06
C GLN A 69 -11.72 -17.23 -17.26
N SER A 70 -10.71 -16.83 -16.50
CA SER A 70 -9.41 -17.50 -16.45
C SER A 70 -9.21 -18.13 -15.07
N PRO A 71 -8.62 -19.33 -14.96
CA PRO A 71 -8.34 -19.95 -13.67
C PRO A 71 -7.47 -19.08 -12.77
N VAL A 72 -6.61 -18.23 -13.34
CA VAL A 72 -5.73 -17.29 -12.61
C VAL A 72 -6.37 -15.92 -12.34
N ARG A 73 -7.64 -15.74 -12.67
CA ARG A 73 -8.36 -14.45 -12.51
C ARG A 73 -8.25 -13.88 -11.10
N LEU A 74 -8.37 -14.73 -10.09
CA LEU A 74 -8.27 -14.32 -8.70
C LEU A 74 -6.88 -13.78 -8.36
N ARG A 75 -5.79 -14.44 -8.80
CA ARG A 75 -4.42 -13.95 -8.61
C ARG A 75 -4.21 -12.59 -9.24
N VAL A 76 -4.69 -12.42 -10.46
CA VAL A 76 -4.58 -11.13 -11.18
C VAL A 76 -5.33 -10.03 -10.44
N ALA A 77 -6.57 -10.27 -10.00
CA ALA A 77 -7.35 -9.31 -9.24
C ALA A 77 -6.67 -8.93 -7.91
N ILE A 78 -6.16 -9.90 -7.17
CA ILE A 78 -5.40 -9.65 -5.94
C ILE A 78 -4.11 -8.86 -6.25
N GLY A 79 -3.40 -9.19 -7.32
CA GLY A 79 -2.22 -8.46 -7.77
C GLY A 79 -2.51 -6.98 -8.05
N ILE A 80 -3.58 -6.68 -8.79
CA ILE A 80 -4.00 -5.31 -9.10
C ILE A 80 -4.35 -4.55 -7.81
N VAL A 81 -5.22 -5.12 -6.97
CA VAL A 81 -5.63 -4.47 -5.71
C VAL A 81 -4.44 -4.30 -4.75
N SER A 82 -3.48 -5.22 -4.75
CA SER A 82 -2.28 -5.12 -3.91
C SER A 82 -1.38 -3.97 -4.35
N THR A 83 -1.18 -3.74 -5.64
CA THR A 83 -0.38 -2.61 -6.14
C THR A 83 -0.98 -1.26 -5.75
N GLU A 84 -2.31 -1.18 -5.61
CA GLU A 84 -3.00 0.06 -5.25
C GLU A 84 -3.06 0.30 -3.74
N ARG A 85 -3.20 -0.75 -2.94
CA ARG A 85 -3.54 -0.66 -1.52
C ARG A 85 -2.42 -1.03 -0.56
N THR A 86 -1.27 -1.46 -1.04
CA THR A 86 -0.11 -1.71 -0.17
C THR A 86 0.31 -0.43 0.57
N PRO A 87 0.87 -0.55 1.78
CA PRO A 87 1.38 0.61 2.53
C PRO A 87 2.44 1.39 1.74
N ALA A 88 3.24 0.70 0.92
CA ALA A 88 4.24 1.31 0.05
C ALA A 88 3.59 2.17 -1.04
N ALA A 89 2.56 1.66 -1.73
CA ALA A 89 1.82 2.41 -2.75
C ALA A 89 1.11 3.64 -2.15
N ARG A 90 0.56 3.51 -0.95
CA ARG A 90 -0.05 4.63 -0.22
C ARG A 90 0.97 5.71 0.12
N ARG A 91 2.17 5.34 0.59
CA ARG A 91 3.26 6.29 0.87
C ARG A 91 3.74 7.01 -0.40
N ALA A 92 3.87 6.27 -1.50
CA ALA A 92 4.27 6.85 -2.79
C ALA A 92 3.24 7.90 -3.28
N ARG A 93 1.93 7.61 -3.16
CA ARG A 93 0.87 8.58 -3.51
C ARG A 93 0.87 9.81 -2.62
N LEU A 94 1.10 9.65 -1.32
CA LEU A 94 1.20 10.77 -0.38
C LEU A 94 2.45 11.63 -0.69
N GLY A 95 3.59 11.02 -0.99
CA GLY A 95 4.81 11.73 -1.42
C GLY A 95 4.56 12.58 -2.67
N GLN A 96 3.92 12.01 -3.69
CA GLN A 96 3.59 12.74 -4.92
C GLN A 96 2.64 13.93 -4.70
N LEU A 97 1.67 13.82 -3.80
CA LEU A 97 0.76 14.92 -3.47
C LEU A 97 1.50 16.05 -2.73
N THR A 98 2.42 15.70 -1.83
CA THR A 98 3.25 16.67 -1.11
C THR A 98 4.15 17.42 -2.06
N ASP A 99 4.81 16.76 -3.01
CA ASP A 99 5.68 17.42 -3.99
C ASP A 99 4.93 18.43 -4.86
N LYS A 100 3.75 18.06 -5.37
CA LYS A 100 2.92 18.98 -6.18
C LYS A 100 2.48 20.21 -5.38
N THR A 101 2.17 20.04 -4.11
CA THR A 101 1.72 21.15 -3.24
C THR A 101 2.89 22.06 -2.91
N TRP A 102 4.07 21.51 -2.60
CA TRP A 102 5.30 22.23 -2.37
C TRP A 102 5.73 23.06 -3.59
N PHE A 103 5.65 22.45 -4.79
CA PHE A 103 5.99 23.14 -6.03
C PHE A 103 5.08 24.35 -6.30
N LYS A 104 3.78 24.21 -6.07
CA LYS A 104 2.84 25.34 -6.18
C LYS A 104 3.14 26.43 -5.17
N LEU A 105 3.39 26.06 -3.91
CA LEU A 105 3.70 27.04 -2.85
C LEU A 105 4.98 27.80 -3.16
N PHE A 106 6.02 27.11 -3.61
CA PHE A 106 7.30 27.71 -4.01
C PHE A 106 7.12 28.66 -5.19
N PHE A 107 6.37 28.25 -6.21
CA PHE A 107 6.13 29.07 -7.40
C PHE A 107 5.37 30.36 -7.07
N TRP A 108 4.30 30.27 -6.27
CA TRP A 108 3.56 31.44 -5.80
C TRP A 108 4.40 32.33 -4.89
N GLY A 109 5.21 31.76 -4.03
CA GLY A 109 6.16 32.53 -3.19
C GLY A 109 7.16 33.35 -4.01
N ALA A 110 7.73 32.72 -5.05
CA ALA A 110 8.65 33.39 -5.96
C ALA A 110 7.99 34.56 -6.70
N ILE A 111 6.76 34.38 -7.21
CA ILE A 111 6.02 35.46 -7.88
C ILE A 111 5.76 36.64 -6.94
N ILE A 112 5.28 36.36 -5.73
CA ILE A 112 5.01 37.42 -4.73
C ILE A 112 6.29 38.17 -4.39
N THR A 113 7.39 37.47 -4.17
CA THR A 113 8.69 38.11 -3.87
C THR A 113 9.15 39.02 -5.01
N MET A 114 9.00 38.58 -6.26
CA MET A 114 9.35 39.36 -7.44
C MET A 114 8.48 40.61 -7.57
N LEU A 115 7.19 40.54 -7.30
CA LEU A 115 6.27 41.69 -7.32
C LEU A 115 6.60 42.68 -6.23
N VAL A 116 6.93 42.24 -5.02
CA VAL A 116 7.33 43.09 -3.91
C VAL A 116 8.63 43.85 -4.24
N GLN A 117 9.63 43.17 -4.81
CA GLN A 117 10.87 43.81 -5.24
C GLN A 117 10.63 44.85 -6.32
N LEU A 118 9.78 44.54 -7.31
CA LEU A 118 9.45 45.51 -8.37
C LEU A 118 8.74 46.76 -7.82
N ALA A 119 7.78 46.56 -6.92
CA ALA A 119 7.08 47.67 -6.26
C ALA A 119 8.04 48.57 -5.45
N LEU A 120 9.00 47.96 -4.76
CA LEU A 120 9.99 48.67 -3.97
C LEU A 120 10.93 49.51 -4.86
N ILE A 121 11.36 48.99 -6.01
CA ILE A 121 12.18 49.72 -6.98
C ILE A 121 11.40 50.91 -7.54
N VAL A 122 10.13 50.74 -7.90
CA VAL A 122 9.28 51.82 -8.42
C VAL A 122 9.05 52.90 -7.36
N ALA A 123 8.82 52.54 -6.11
CA ALA A 123 8.66 53.46 -5.01
C ALA A 123 9.95 54.31 -4.76
N LEU A 124 11.10 53.65 -4.75
CA LEU A 124 12.39 54.36 -4.59
C LEU A 124 12.68 55.29 -5.78
N ALA A 125 12.40 54.89 -7.01
CA ALA A 125 12.57 55.74 -8.20
C ALA A 125 11.62 56.95 -8.20
N GLY A 126 10.43 56.81 -7.60
CA GLY A 126 9.50 57.94 -7.42
C GLY A 126 9.90 58.98 -6.37
N ILE A 127 10.68 58.55 -5.38
CA ILE A 127 11.19 59.46 -4.30
C ILE A 127 12.41 60.29 -4.76
N ILE A 128 13.17 59.76 -5.74
CA ILE A 128 14.40 60.41 -6.22
C ILE A 128 14.10 61.50 -7.27
N LYS A 129 12.87 61.65 -7.68
CA LYS A 129 12.43 62.62 -8.67
C LYS A 129 11.83 63.87 -8.00
#